data_e29b16fceffc23f86c47c5237cbc0400
#
_entry.id   e29b16fceffc23f86c47c5237cbc0400
#
_cell.length_a   1.000
_cell.length_b   1.000
_cell.length_c   1.000
_cell.angle_alpha   90.00
_cell.angle_beta   90.00
_cell.angle_gamma   90.00
#
_symmetry.space_group_name_H-M   'P 1'
#
loop_
_entity.id
_entity.type
_entity.pdbx_description
1 polymer ?
#
loop_
_entity_poly.entity_id
_entity_poly.type
_entity_poly.pdbx_seq_one_letter_code
_entity_poly.pdbx_strand_id
1 'polypeptide(L)'
;MSLQCHKNQTSVTFILLGFSEYPDLQVPLFLMFLTIYTITVLGNLGMIAIIRVSTKLCNTPMYFFLSHLSFVDFCYSTVVTPKLLENLIVEDRTISLSSCIMQFFFACTFVVTETYMLAVMAYDRFVAVCDPLHYTVVMSPKLCSFLVGASYFWGLLCSLTLTYFLLRLSFQGVNIINNFVCEHAAIVAVSCSDPYISQEIIFVSATFNEISSLVIILTSYTFIFITVMKMTSIGGRSKAFSTCASHLTAIIIFHGTILFLYCVPNTKNSWLMVKVASVFYTVFIPMLNPLIYSLRNKDVKETARKLISLNL
;
A
#
# COMPACT_ATOMS: atom_id res chain seq x y z
N MET A 1 -30.00 17.84 -19.57
CA MET A 1 -30.22 17.05 -20.80
C MET A 1 -29.60 15.68 -20.53
N SER A 2 -30.43 14.74 -20.06
CA SER A 2 -30.01 13.39 -19.68
C SER A 2 -29.72 12.60 -20.95
N LEU A 3 -28.45 12.44 -21.31
CA LEU A 3 -28.05 11.46 -22.32
C LEU A 3 -28.42 10.06 -21.76
N GLN A 4 -29.42 9.45 -22.38
CA GLN A 4 -29.82 8.08 -22.11
C GLN A 4 -28.62 7.17 -22.43
N CYS A 5 -27.99 6.63 -21.39
CA CYS A 5 -26.94 5.66 -21.50
C CYS A 5 -27.55 4.33 -21.99
N HIS A 6 -27.48 4.10 -23.31
CA HIS A 6 -27.96 2.85 -23.90
C HIS A 6 -27.02 1.70 -23.54
N LYS A 7 -27.56 0.65 -22.95
CA LYS A 7 -26.90 -0.56 -22.45
C LYS A 7 -26.44 -1.51 -23.59
N ASN A 8 -25.89 -0.96 -24.69
CA ASN A 8 -25.23 -1.78 -25.70
C ASN A 8 -23.75 -1.90 -25.34
N GLN A 9 -23.42 -3.01 -24.67
CA GLN A 9 -22.06 -3.42 -24.31
C GLN A 9 -21.27 -3.91 -25.55
N THR A 10 -21.01 -3.03 -26.49
CA THR A 10 -19.86 -3.18 -27.38
C THR A 10 -18.63 -2.78 -26.57
N SER A 11 -17.62 -3.62 -26.51
CA SER A 11 -16.38 -3.53 -25.71
C SER A 11 -16.00 -2.12 -25.23
N VAL A 12 -16.31 -1.83 -23.96
CA VAL A 12 -15.89 -0.58 -23.31
C VAL A 12 -14.38 -0.66 -23.10
N THR A 13 -13.67 0.33 -23.62
CA THR A 13 -12.21 0.43 -23.51
C THR A 13 -11.84 1.76 -22.88
N PHE A 14 -10.88 1.75 -21.99
CA PHE A 14 -10.30 2.95 -21.40
C PHE A 14 -8.93 3.22 -22.01
N ILE A 15 -8.57 4.51 -22.11
CA ILE A 15 -7.21 4.96 -22.47
C ILE A 15 -6.61 5.62 -21.22
N LEU A 16 -5.51 5.06 -20.73
CA LEU A 16 -4.77 5.62 -19.59
C LEU A 16 -3.74 6.62 -20.10
N LEU A 17 -3.99 7.92 -19.92
CA LEU A 17 -3.05 8.97 -20.39
C LEU A 17 -1.70 8.91 -19.67
N GLY A 18 -1.70 8.61 -18.36
CA GLY A 18 -0.47 8.53 -17.58
C GLY A 18 0.39 9.79 -17.74
N PHE A 19 1.59 9.60 -18.26
CA PHE A 19 2.58 10.64 -18.53
C PHE A 19 2.75 10.95 -20.02
N SER A 20 1.75 10.67 -20.85
CA SER A 20 1.79 10.86 -22.30
C SER A 20 1.94 12.32 -22.75
N GLU A 21 1.61 13.27 -21.85
CA GLU A 21 1.77 14.71 -22.11
C GLU A 21 3.26 15.14 -22.17
N TYR A 22 4.18 14.27 -21.75
CA TYR A 22 5.63 14.54 -21.68
C TYR A 22 6.42 13.51 -22.49
N PRO A 23 6.42 13.55 -23.83
CA PRO A 23 7.08 12.55 -24.70
C PRO A 23 8.58 12.39 -24.41
N ASP A 24 9.26 13.52 -24.16
CA ASP A 24 10.72 13.54 -23.90
C ASP A 24 11.09 12.84 -22.57
N LEU A 25 10.13 12.72 -21.65
CA LEU A 25 10.35 12.08 -20.36
C LEU A 25 9.97 10.60 -20.34
N GLN A 26 9.37 10.04 -21.38
CA GLN A 26 8.88 8.65 -21.39
C GLN A 26 10.02 7.64 -21.15
N VAL A 27 11.13 7.76 -21.86
CA VAL A 27 12.29 6.85 -21.70
C VAL A 27 12.95 7.01 -20.32
N PRO A 28 13.28 8.23 -19.85
CA PRO A 28 13.76 8.41 -18.47
C PRO A 28 12.83 7.87 -17.41
N LEU A 29 11.52 8.12 -17.51
CA LEU A 29 10.52 7.61 -16.57
C LEU A 29 10.42 6.08 -16.61
N PHE A 30 10.48 5.48 -17.81
CA PHE A 30 10.50 4.03 -17.94
C PHE A 30 11.68 3.40 -17.21
N LEU A 31 12.90 3.91 -17.44
CA LEU A 31 14.11 3.40 -16.79
C LEU A 31 14.04 3.58 -15.26
N MET A 32 13.54 4.71 -14.81
CA MET A 32 13.35 4.99 -13.39
C MET A 32 12.34 4.01 -12.77
N PHE A 33 11.14 3.86 -13.34
CA PHE A 33 10.13 2.97 -12.78
C PHE A 33 10.51 1.50 -12.89
N LEU A 34 11.20 1.09 -13.96
CA LEU A 34 11.73 -0.27 -14.08
C LEU A 34 12.75 -0.57 -12.99
N THR A 35 13.65 0.39 -12.70
CA THR A 35 14.64 0.26 -11.62
C THR A 35 13.95 0.14 -10.27
N ILE A 36 12.98 1.02 -9.98
CA ILE A 36 12.23 1.00 -8.71
C ILE A 36 11.47 -0.32 -8.58
N TYR A 37 10.78 -0.78 -9.63
CA TYR A 37 10.04 -2.04 -9.61
C TYR A 37 10.95 -3.24 -9.37
N THR A 38 12.11 -3.28 -10.01
CA THR A 38 13.10 -4.34 -9.80
C THR A 38 13.58 -4.36 -8.33
N ILE A 39 13.89 -3.18 -7.77
CA ILE A 39 14.28 -3.07 -6.35
C ILE A 39 13.13 -3.51 -5.44
N THR A 40 11.89 -3.15 -5.76
CA THR A 40 10.69 -3.54 -4.99
C THR A 40 10.52 -5.05 -4.98
N VAL A 41 10.56 -5.68 -6.15
CA VAL A 41 10.41 -7.14 -6.27
C VAL A 41 11.52 -7.88 -5.53
N LEU A 42 12.78 -7.53 -5.81
CA LEU A 42 13.93 -8.19 -5.18
C LEU A 42 14.01 -7.92 -3.68
N GLY A 43 13.71 -6.69 -3.26
CA GLY A 43 13.72 -6.29 -1.85
C GLY A 43 12.66 -7.04 -1.04
N ASN A 44 11.43 -7.07 -1.51
CA ASN A 44 10.32 -7.72 -0.80
C ASN A 44 10.45 -9.26 -0.82
N LEU A 45 10.74 -9.87 -1.95
CA LEU A 45 10.97 -11.32 -2.03
C LEU A 45 12.20 -11.72 -1.23
N GLY A 46 13.27 -10.91 -1.26
CA GLY A 46 14.47 -11.11 -0.44
C GLY A 46 14.16 -11.03 1.06
N MET A 47 13.34 -10.07 1.49
CA MET A 47 12.90 -9.95 2.88
C MET A 47 12.11 -11.19 3.33
N ILE A 48 11.17 -11.66 2.54
CA ILE A 48 10.39 -12.87 2.82
C ILE A 48 11.33 -14.09 2.93
N ALA A 49 12.27 -14.25 2.00
CA ALA A 49 13.22 -15.36 1.99
C ALA A 49 14.12 -15.34 3.24
N ILE A 50 14.72 -14.19 3.59
CA ILE A 50 15.57 -14.03 4.77
C ILE A 50 14.82 -14.38 6.06
N ILE A 51 13.57 -13.91 6.20
CA ILE A 51 12.75 -14.19 7.38
C ILE A 51 12.43 -15.67 7.48
N ARG A 52 12.08 -16.33 6.36
CA ARG A 52 11.69 -17.75 6.36
C ARG A 52 12.86 -18.71 6.59
N VAL A 53 14.04 -18.38 6.11
CA VAL A 53 15.24 -19.23 6.28
C VAL A 53 15.81 -19.14 7.69
N SER A 54 15.65 -18.02 8.38
CA SER A 54 16.15 -17.82 9.74
C SER A 54 15.13 -18.25 10.79
N THR A 55 15.39 -19.33 11.52
CA THR A 55 14.54 -19.79 12.64
C THR A 55 14.35 -18.74 13.72
N LYS A 56 15.38 -17.89 13.96
CA LYS A 56 15.29 -16.77 14.90
C LYS A 56 14.29 -15.72 14.46
N LEU A 57 14.30 -15.36 13.18
CA LEU A 57 13.40 -14.33 12.63
C LEU A 57 11.97 -14.89 12.47
N CYS A 58 11.83 -16.10 11.93
CA CYS A 58 10.54 -16.71 11.66
C CYS A 58 9.64 -16.84 12.91
N ASN A 59 10.25 -17.09 14.08
CA ASN A 59 9.55 -17.26 15.36
C ASN A 59 9.26 -15.95 16.10
N THR A 60 9.62 -14.79 15.54
CA THR A 60 9.39 -13.49 16.17
C THR A 60 8.18 -12.81 15.53
N PRO A 61 7.13 -12.41 16.30
CA PRO A 61 5.90 -11.82 15.78
C PRO A 61 6.12 -10.64 14.82
N MET A 62 7.02 -9.72 15.17
CA MET A 62 7.36 -8.58 14.30
C MET A 62 7.78 -9.01 12.90
N TYR A 63 8.67 -10.00 12.77
CA TYR A 63 9.15 -10.43 11.45
C TYR A 63 8.09 -11.25 10.70
N PHE A 64 7.23 -11.95 11.43
CA PHE A 64 6.05 -12.58 10.83
C PHE A 64 5.17 -11.53 10.15
N PHE A 65 4.82 -10.44 10.83
CA PHE A 65 4.07 -9.33 10.24
C PHE A 65 4.83 -8.67 9.08
N LEU A 66 6.13 -8.44 9.24
CA LEU A 66 6.97 -7.85 8.20
C LEU A 66 7.01 -8.72 6.93
N SER A 67 7.02 -10.04 7.06
CA SER A 67 6.98 -10.93 5.89
C SER A 67 5.66 -10.83 5.13
N HIS A 68 4.54 -10.64 5.84
CA HIS A 68 3.24 -10.40 5.23
C HIS A 68 3.11 -9.01 4.63
N LEU A 69 3.66 -7.98 5.27
CA LEU A 69 3.75 -6.63 4.69
C LEU A 69 4.55 -6.66 3.38
N SER A 70 5.72 -7.32 3.36
CA SER A 70 6.52 -7.47 2.14
C SER A 70 5.77 -8.25 1.04
N PHE A 71 4.95 -9.22 1.40
CA PHE A 71 4.11 -9.92 0.42
C PHE A 71 3.04 -9.00 -0.17
N VAL A 72 2.39 -8.19 0.65
CA VAL A 72 1.39 -7.20 0.21
C VAL A 72 2.04 -6.17 -0.72
N ASP A 73 3.21 -5.62 -0.36
CA ASP A 73 3.97 -4.66 -1.18
C ASP A 73 4.37 -5.24 -2.55
N PHE A 74 4.84 -6.49 -2.56
CA PHE A 74 5.16 -7.21 -3.79
C PHE A 74 3.93 -7.39 -4.69
N CYS A 75 2.80 -7.85 -4.12
CA CYS A 75 1.57 -8.05 -4.88
C CYS A 75 1.01 -6.71 -5.39
N TYR A 76 0.96 -5.69 -4.55
CA TYR A 76 0.46 -4.37 -4.91
C TYR A 76 1.25 -3.74 -6.06
N SER A 77 2.58 -3.73 -5.96
CA SER A 77 3.43 -3.20 -7.01
C SER A 77 3.30 -3.98 -8.33
N THR A 78 3.09 -5.30 -8.25
CA THR A 78 2.90 -6.16 -9.44
C THR A 78 1.54 -5.95 -10.12
N VAL A 79 0.53 -5.51 -9.39
CA VAL A 79 -0.79 -5.15 -9.96
C VAL A 79 -0.72 -3.83 -10.74
N VAL A 80 0.08 -2.86 -10.30
CA VAL A 80 0.08 -1.50 -10.84
C VAL A 80 1.22 -1.25 -11.82
N THR A 81 2.45 -1.57 -11.44
CA THR A 81 3.65 -1.10 -12.15
C THR A 81 3.84 -1.70 -13.55
N PRO A 82 3.52 -2.98 -13.84
CA PRO A 82 3.69 -3.52 -15.20
C PRO A 82 2.89 -2.74 -16.26
N LYS A 83 1.64 -2.37 -15.97
CA LYS A 83 0.82 -1.60 -16.90
C LYS A 83 1.32 -0.16 -17.05
N LEU A 84 1.83 0.44 -15.98
CA LEU A 84 2.51 1.75 -16.03
C LEU A 84 3.73 1.69 -16.97
N LEU A 85 4.56 0.67 -16.85
CA LEU A 85 5.75 0.48 -17.71
C LEU A 85 5.36 0.24 -19.16
N GLU A 86 4.37 -0.60 -19.43
CA GLU A 86 3.84 -0.84 -20.77
C GLU A 86 3.40 0.47 -21.43
N ASN A 87 2.60 1.29 -20.74
CA ASN A 87 2.06 2.55 -21.25
C ASN A 87 3.13 3.63 -21.52
N LEU A 88 4.36 3.47 -21.00
CA LEU A 88 5.48 4.38 -21.27
C LEU A 88 6.24 4.01 -22.56
N ILE A 89 6.14 2.75 -23.03
CA ILE A 89 6.87 2.29 -24.23
C ILE A 89 5.92 2.09 -25.43
N VAL A 90 4.72 1.54 -25.14
CA VAL A 90 3.76 1.18 -26.18
C VAL A 90 2.82 2.36 -26.42
N GLU A 91 2.58 2.70 -27.70
CA GLU A 91 1.67 3.78 -28.06
C GLU A 91 0.21 3.44 -27.73
N ASP A 92 -0.15 2.16 -27.82
CA ASP A 92 -1.48 1.67 -27.42
C ASP A 92 -1.59 1.61 -25.88
N ARG A 93 -2.19 2.65 -25.32
CA ARG A 93 -2.43 2.82 -23.86
C ARG A 93 -3.81 2.34 -23.44
N THR A 94 -4.39 1.44 -24.20
CA THR A 94 -5.72 0.92 -23.92
C THR A 94 -5.71 -0.10 -22.80
N ILE A 95 -6.80 -0.14 -22.05
CA ILE A 95 -7.12 -1.17 -21.06
C ILE A 95 -8.62 -1.49 -21.16
N SER A 96 -8.96 -2.77 -21.13
CA SER A 96 -10.38 -3.16 -21.10
C SER A 96 -11.03 -2.78 -19.76
N LEU A 97 -12.33 -2.57 -19.75
CA LEU A 97 -13.10 -2.31 -18.52
C LEU A 97 -12.85 -3.40 -17.47
N SER A 98 -12.87 -4.68 -17.87
CA SER A 98 -12.63 -5.80 -16.96
C SER A 98 -11.23 -5.76 -16.34
N SER A 99 -10.19 -5.53 -17.14
CA SER A 99 -8.81 -5.43 -16.64
C SER A 99 -8.62 -4.23 -15.71
N CYS A 100 -9.26 -3.10 -16.01
CA CYS A 100 -9.24 -1.90 -15.18
C CYS A 100 -9.92 -2.15 -13.82
N ILE A 101 -11.10 -2.78 -13.81
CA ILE A 101 -11.80 -3.14 -12.57
C ILE A 101 -11.01 -4.17 -11.76
N MET A 102 -10.38 -5.16 -12.40
CA MET A 102 -9.52 -6.13 -11.72
C MET A 102 -8.29 -5.46 -11.10
N GLN A 103 -7.67 -4.52 -11.80
CA GLN A 103 -6.55 -3.75 -11.26
C GLN A 103 -7.00 -2.97 -10.01
N PHE A 104 -8.13 -2.27 -10.08
CA PHE A 104 -8.69 -1.56 -8.93
C PHE A 104 -8.98 -2.50 -7.76
N PHE A 105 -9.63 -3.64 -8.02
CA PHE A 105 -9.99 -4.63 -6.99
C PHE A 105 -8.78 -5.12 -6.20
N PHE A 106 -7.74 -5.58 -6.89
CA PHE A 106 -6.54 -6.07 -6.22
C PHE A 106 -5.74 -4.94 -5.56
N ALA A 107 -5.61 -3.79 -6.22
CA ALA A 107 -4.95 -2.62 -5.64
C ALA A 107 -5.63 -2.20 -4.32
N CYS A 108 -6.95 -2.10 -4.31
CA CYS A 108 -7.74 -1.76 -3.12
C CYS A 108 -7.57 -2.81 -2.01
N THR A 109 -7.61 -4.12 -2.35
CA THR A 109 -7.40 -5.21 -1.39
C THR A 109 -6.05 -5.04 -0.68
N PHE A 110 -4.97 -4.83 -1.43
CA PHE A 110 -3.64 -4.74 -0.85
C PHE A 110 -3.41 -3.44 -0.08
N VAL A 111 -3.90 -2.29 -0.55
CA VAL A 111 -3.78 -1.01 0.18
C VAL A 111 -4.49 -1.07 1.53
N VAL A 112 -5.73 -1.58 1.58
CA VAL A 112 -6.45 -1.72 2.85
C VAL A 112 -5.76 -2.72 3.77
N THR A 113 -5.27 -3.84 3.22
CA THR A 113 -4.49 -4.81 4.01
C THR A 113 -3.23 -4.18 4.58
N GLU A 114 -2.46 -3.41 3.80
CA GLU A 114 -1.27 -2.69 4.24
C GLU A 114 -1.58 -1.72 5.37
N THR A 115 -2.66 -0.95 5.25
CA THR A 115 -3.15 -0.01 6.28
C THR A 115 -3.30 -0.70 7.64
N TYR A 116 -3.98 -1.86 7.68
CA TYR A 116 -4.19 -2.59 8.94
C TYR A 116 -2.95 -3.39 9.37
N MET A 117 -2.10 -3.84 8.46
CA MET A 117 -0.82 -4.45 8.82
C MET A 117 0.08 -3.46 9.57
N LEU A 118 0.15 -2.19 9.14
CA LEU A 118 0.87 -1.15 9.87
C LEU A 118 0.26 -0.91 11.26
N ALA A 119 -1.08 -0.91 11.39
CA ALA A 119 -1.74 -0.78 12.69
C ALA A 119 -1.45 -1.98 13.62
N VAL A 120 -1.49 -3.21 13.10
CA VAL A 120 -1.13 -4.44 13.83
C VAL A 120 0.33 -4.40 14.30
N MET A 121 1.24 -3.93 13.44
CA MET A 121 2.65 -3.75 13.82
C MET A 121 2.85 -2.67 14.88
N ALA A 122 2.03 -1.61 14.90
CA ALA A 122 2.03 -0.62 15.98
C ALA A 122 1.59 -1.24 17.30
N TYR A 123 0.56 -2.09 17.28
CA TYR A 123 0.11 -2.85 18.44
C TYR A 123 1.19 -3.82 18.94
N ASP A 124 1.86 -4.55 18.03
CA ASP A 124 3.01 -5.42 18.39
C ASP A 124 4.11 -4.63 19.11
N ARG A 125 4.47 -3.45 18.59
CA ARG A 125 5.46 -2.57 19.25
C ARG A 125 5.00 -2.11 20.62
N PHE A 126 3.72 -1.76 20.76
CA PHE A 126 3.14 -1.37 22.05
C PHE A 126 3.30 -2.49 23.08
N VAL A 127 2.89 -3.71 22.76
CA VAL A 127 3.03 -4.85 23.70
C VAL A 127 4.50 -5.12 24.01
N ALA A 128 5.40 -5.09 23.02
CA ALA A 128 6.82 -5.36 23.21
C ALA A 128 7.53 -4.34 24.12
N VAL A 129 7.10 -3.07 24.10
CA VAL A 129 7.73 -1.99 24.89
C VAL A 129 7.06 -1.80 26.25
N CYS A 130 5.74 -1.87 26.29
CA CYS A 130 4.96 -1.55 27.50
C CYS A 130 4.79 -2.77 28.43
N ASP A 131 4.73 -4.00 27.87
CA ASP A 131 4.58 -5.23 28.64
C ASP A 131 5.52 -6.34 28.14
N PRO A 132 6.84 -6.17 28.29
CA PRO A 132 7.83 -7.12 27.77
C PRO A 132 7.78 -8.50 28.44
N LEU A 133 7.29 -8.60 29.67
CA LEU A 133 7.21 -9.88 30.39
C LEU A 133 6.13 -10.80 29.82
N HIS A 134 5.01 -10.25 29.41
CA HIS A 134 3.89 -11.00 28.84
C HIS A 134 3.89 -11.03 27.30
N TYR A 135 4.88 -10.42 26.65
CA TYR A 135 4.93 -10.27 25.20
C TYR A 135 4.71 -11.59 24.43
N THR A 136 5.42 -12.65 24.81
CA THR A 136 5.33 -13.96 24.16
C THR A 136 3.98 -14.66 24.37
N VAL A 137 3.30 -14.35 25.48
CA VAL A 137 1.97 -14.89 25.81
C VAL A 137 0.89 -14.13 25.04
N VAL A 138 0.94 -12.80 25.06
CA VAL A 138 -0.02 -11.92 24.38
C VAL A 138 0.13 -12.09 22.87
N MET A 139 1.34 -11.96 22.31
CA MET A 139 1.62 -12.11 20.90
C MET A 139 1.82 -13.59 20.50
N SER A 140 0.85 -14.43 20.91
CA SER A 140 0.87 -15.85 20.55
C SER A 140 0.76 -16.05 19.04
N PRO A 141 1.29 -17.16 18.47
CA PRO A 141 1.18 -17.46 17.05
C PRO A 141 -0.26 -17.48 16.53
N LYS A 142 -1.22 -17.89 17.38
CA LYS A 142 -2.65 -17.87 17.07
C LYS A 142 -3.18 -16.46 16.89
N LEU A 143 -2.83 -15.55 17.81
CA LEU A 143 -3.24 -14.14 17.70
C LEU A 143 -2.58 -13.49 16.49
N CYS A 144 -1.28 -13.70 16.27
CA CYS A 144 -0.58 -13.15 15.10
C CYS A 144 -1.23 -13.59 13.78
N SER A 145 -1.53 -14.89 13.63
CA SER A 145 -2.20 -15.42 12.44
C SER A 145 -3.62 -14.88 12.29
N PHE A 146 -4.36 -14.72 13.40
CA PHE A 146 -5.69 -14.12 13.39
C PHE A 146 -5.64 -12.65 12.93
N LEU A 147 -4.74 -11.83 13.46
CA LEU A 147 -4.60 -10.42 13.09
C LEU A 147 -4.24 -10.25 11.62
N VAL A 148 -3.33 -11.07 11.09
CA VAL A 148 -2.98 -11.09 9.67
C VAL A 148 -4.20 -11.51 8.83
N GLY A 149 -4.84 -12.62 9.19
CA GLY A 149 -6.02 -13.12 8.48
C GLY A 149 -7.17 -12.09 8.46
N ALA A 150 -7.41 -11.41 9.59
CA ALA A 150 -8.40 -10.35 9.70
C ALA A 150 -8.07 -9.15 8.80
N SER A 151 -6.80 -8.76 8.69
CA SER A 151 -6.37 -7.68 7.79
C SER A 151 -6.61 -8.01 6.33
N TYR A 152 -6.29 -9.23 5.87
CA TYR A 152 -6.58 -9.68 4.50
C TYR A 152 -8.09 -9.80 4.25
N PHE A 153 -8.83 -10.39 5.19
CA PHE A 153 -10.28 -10.54 5.06
C PHE A 153 -10.98 -9.18 4.96
N TRP A 154 -10.57 -8.21 5.77
CA TRP A 154 -11.13 -6.87 5.73
C TRP A 154 -10.79 -6.15 4.42
N GLY A 155 -9.53 -6.23 3.93
CA GLY A 155 -9.14 -5.70 2.64
C GLY A 155 -9.95 -6.29 1.48
N LEU A 156 -10.18 -7.60 1.50
CA LEU A 156 -11.02 -8.29 0.51
C LEU A 156 -12.49 -7.83 0.58
N LEU A 157 -13.05 -7.71 1.78
CA LEU A 157 -14.43 -7.26 1.96
C LEU A 157 -14.65 -5.83 1.46
N CYS A 158 -13.74 -4.91 1.80
CA CYS A 158 -13.77 -3.53 1.30
C CYS A 158 -13.70 -3.47 -0.22
N SER A 159 -12.76 -4.17 -0.84
CA SER A 159 -12.59 -4.16 -2.29
C SER A 159 -13.76 -4.82 -3.03
N LEU A 160 -14.35 -5.89 -2.51
CA LEU A 160 -15.57 -6.48 -3.06
C LEU A 160 -16.73 -5.49 -3.03
N THR A 161 -16.92 -4.81 -1.90
CA THR A 161 -17.98 -3.80 -1.75
C THR A 161 -17.80 -2.65 -2.75
N LEU A 162 -16.61 -2.07 -2.82
CA LEU A 162 -16.33 -0.95 -3.72
C LEU A 162 -16.43 -1.36 -5.20
N THR A 163 -15.94 -2.54 -5.55
CA THR A 163 -16.04 -3.09 -6.91
C THR A 163 -17.50 -3.35 -7.31
N TYR A 164 -18.32 -3.84 -6.40
CA TYR A 164 -19.75 -4.01 -6.65
C TYR A 164 -20.43 -2.71 -7.07
N PHE A 165 -20.13 -1.58 -6.39
CA PHE A 165 -20.68 -0.28 -6.75
C PHE A 165 -20.09 0.30 -8.03
N LEU A 166 -18.82 0.03 -8.36
CA LEU A 166 -18.23 0.38 -9.66
C LEU A 166 -18.89 -0.39 -10.82
N LEU A 167 -19.21 -1.66 -10.63
CA LEU A 167 -19.88 -2.49 -11.64
C LEU A 167 -21.33 -2.04 -11.93
N ARG A 168 -21.93 -1.25 -11.05
CA ARG A 168 -23.24 -0.63 -11.27
C ARG A 168 -23.21 0.61 -12.16
N LEU A 169 -22.04 1.17 -12.37
CA LEU A 169 -21.85 2.31 -13.25
C LEU A 169 -21.95 1.87 -14.72
N SER A 170 -22.46 2.75 -15.56
CA SER A 170 -22.57 2.53 -17.00
C SER A 170 -21.50 3.33 -17.72
N PHE A 171 -20.89 2.72 -18.73
CA PHE A 171 -19.83 3.32 -19.55
C PHE A 171 -20.18 3.14 -21.02
N GLN A 172 -19.76 4.08 -21.88
CA GLN A 172 -20.01 4.01 -23.32
C GLN A 172 -18.74 4.30 -24.10
N GLY A 173 -18.46 3.45 -25.11
CA GLY A 173 -17.40 3.67 -26.08
C GLY A 173 -16.00 3.71 -25.50
N VAL A 174 -15.16 4.60 -26.02
CA VAL A 174 -13.80 4.84 -25.58
C VAL A 174 -13.79 6.00 -24.58
N ASN A 175 -13.25 5.73 -23.39
CA ASN A 175 -13.18 6.71 -22.31
C ASN A 175 -11.73 7.02 -21.97
N ILE A 176 -11.41 8.29 -21.76
CA ILE A 176 -10.05 8.75 -21.45
C ILE A 176 -9.92 8.97 -19.96
N ILE A 177 -9.04 8.20 -19.32
CA ILE A 177 -8.68 8.31 -17.90
C ILE A 177 -7.38 9.10 -17.79
N ASN A 178 -7.43 10.27 -17.15
CA ASN A 178 -6.24 11.11 -16.92
C ASN A 178 -5.45 10.64 -15.69
N ASN A 179 -5.09 9.36 -15.68
CA ASN A 179 -4.21 8.74 -14.70
C ASN A 179 -3.43 7.59 -15.36
N PHE A 180 -2.42 7.05 -14.66
CA PHE A 180 -1.63 5.89 -15.10
C PHE A 180 -2.14 4.57 -14.51
N VAL A 181 -3.09 4.64 -13.58
CA VAL A 181 -3.70 3.51 -12.87
C VAL A 181 -5.21 3.68 -12.80
N CYS A 182 -5.92 2.57 -12.74
CA CYS A 182 -7.37 2.52 -12.57
C CYS A 182 -7.75 2.79 -11.11
N GLU A 183 -7.83 4.07 -10.74
CA GLU A 183 -8.33 4.50 -9.43
C GLU A 183 -9.82 4.77 -9.48
N HIS A 184 -10.50 4.63 -8.34
CA HIS A 184 -11.95 4.83 -8.21
C HIS A 184 -12.40 6.18 -8.78
N ALA A 185 -11.76 7.28 -8.34
CA ALA A 185 -12.12 8.62 -8.78
C ALA A 185 -11.98 8.81 -10.29
N ALA A 186 -10.95 8.21 -10.90
CA ALA A 186 -10.69 8.29 -12.32
C ALA A 186 -11.70 7.47 -13.14
N ILE A 187 -12.11 6.30 -12.66
CA ILE A 187 -13.14 5.45 -13.30
C ILE A 187 -14.51 6.13 -13.21
N VAL A 188 -14.85 6.64 -12.04
CA VAL A 188 -16.15 7.32 -11.80
C VAL A 188 -16.29 8.58 -12.63
N ALA A 189 -15.20 9.33 -12.83
CA ALA A 189 -15.20 10.57 -13.63
C ALA A 189 -15.61 10.37 -15.09
N VAL A 190 -15.45 9.16 -15.65
CA VAL A 190 -15.80 8.82 -17.05
C VAL A 190 -17.10 8.03 -17.16
N SER A 191 -17.81 7.82 -16.06
CA SER A 191 -19.11 7.15 -16.03
C SER A 191 -20.22 8.03 -16.63
N CYS A 192 -21.14 7.43 -17.37
CA CYS A 192 -22.33 8.13 -17.88
C CYS A 192 -23.52 8.07 -16.92
N SER A 193 -23.48 7.23 -15.90
CA SER A 193 -24.52 7.16 -14.86
C SER A 193 -24.17 8.06 -13.68
N ASP A 194 -25.17 8.35 -12.83
CA ASP A 194 -24.96 9.12 -11.62
C ASP A 194 -23.96 8.39 -10.69
N PRO A 195 -22.81 8.99 -10.42
CA PRO A 195 -21.76 8.38 -9.61
C PRO A 195 -21.95 8.59 -8.10
N TYR A 196 -22.97 9.33 -7.66
CA TYR A 196 -23.12 9.83 -6.28
C TYR A 196 -22.96 8.72 -5.25
N ILE A 197 -23.71 7.62 -5.37
CA ILE A 197 -23.66 6.51 -4.40
C ILE A 197 -22.27 5.87 -4.36
N SER A 198 -21.62 5.69 -5.51
CA SER A 198 -20.28 5.12 -5.58
C SER A 198 -19.24 6.03 -4.94
N GLN A 199 -19.36 7.35 -5.12
CA GLN A 199 -18.48 8.34 -4.50
C GLN A 199 -18.65 8.40 -2.98
N GLU A 200 -19.90 8.39 -2.49
CA GLU A 200 -20.17 8.39 -1.05
C GLU A 200 -19.62 7.13 -0.36
N ILE A 201 -19.81 5.96 -0.95
CA ILE A 201 -19.34 4.70 -0.37
C ILE A 201 -17.82 4.63 -0.32
N ILE A 202 -17.10 5.06 -1.37
CA ILE A 202 -15.62 5.10 -1.31
C ILE A 202 -15.16 6.11 -0.26
N PHE A 203 -15.79 7.28 -0.18
CA PHE A 203 -15.43 8.30 0.81
C PHE A 203 -15.61 7.80 2.24
N VAL A 204 -16.77 7.20 2.55
CA VAL A 204 -17.06 6.65 3.87
C VAL A 204 -16.10 5.49 4.20
N SER A 205 -15.92 4.56 3.24
CA SER A 205 -15.02 3.41 3.43
C SER A 205 -13.57 3.85 3.64
N ALA A 206 -13.06 4.75 2.81
CA ALA A 206 -11.69 5.22 2.91
C ALA A 206 -11.46 6.03 4.20
N THR A 207 -12.38 6.91 4.56
CA THR A 207 -12.33 7.68 5.82
C THR A 207 -12.38 6.75 7.04
N PHE A 208 -13.23 5.74 7.04
CA PHE A 208 -13.31 4.75 8.11
C PHE A 208 -11.99 3.97 8.26
N ASN A 209 -11.43 3.46 7.17
CA ASN A 209 -10.17 2.72 7.20
C ASN A 209 -9.01 3.58 7.72
N GLU A 210 -8.91 4.83 7.25
CA GLU A 210 -7.86 5.75 7.68
C GLU A 210 -7.99 6.13 9.16
N ILE A 211 -9.18 6.55 9.60
CA ILE A 211 -9.40 6.95 11.01
C ILE A 211 -9.21 5.76 11.96
N SER A 212 -9.77 4.59 11.66
CA SER A 212 -9.67 3.43 12.54
C SER A 212 -8.23 2.94 12.70
N SER A 213 -7.46 2.90 11.61
CA SER A 213 -6.04 2.53 11.67
C SER A 213 -5.20 3.58 12.42
N LEU A 214 -5.43 4.86 12.17
CA LEU A 214 -4.73 5.95 12.87
C LEU A 214 -5.05 5.96 14.37
N VAL A 215 -6.28 5.67 14.80
CA VAL A 215 -6.63 5.55 16.21
C VAL A 215 -5.81 4.44 16.88
N ILE A 216 -5.70 3.26 16.27
CA ILE A 216 -4.88 2.16 16.80
C ILE A 216 -3.41 2.57 16.89
N ILE A 217 -2.87 3.17 15.82
CA ILE A 217 -1.47 3.60 15.74
C ILE A 217 -1.17 4.68 16.80
N LEU A 218 -1.95 5.74 16.83
CA LEU A 218 -1.74 6.87 17.75
C LEU A 218 -1.87 6.42 19.21
N THR A 219 -2.86 5.59 19.53
CA THR A 219 -3.03 5.02 20.88
C THR A 219 -1.79 4.19 21.26
N SER A 220 -1.36 3.28 20.40
CA SER A 220 -0.19 2.44 20.64
C SER A 220 1.07 3.28 20.89
N TYR A 221 1.34 4.26 20.04
CA TYR A 221 2.54 5.09 20.17
C TYR A 221 2.46 6.11 21.33
N THR A 222 1.28 6.55 21.70
CA THR A 222 1.10 7.39 22.91
C THR A 222 1.51 6.61 24.16
N PHE A 223 1.07 5.36 24.31
CA PHE A 223 1.48 4.52 25.44
C PHE A 223 2.96 4.17 25.41
N ILE A 224 3.52 3.86 24.21
CA ILE A 224 4.96 3.67 24.06
C ILE A 224 5.72 4.91 24.53
N PHE A 225 5.33 6.10 24.09
CA PHE A 225 5.98 7.35 24.47
C PHE A 225 5.94 7.58 25.98
N ILE A 226 4.76 7.42 26.62
CA ILE A 226 4.59 7.55 28.07
C ILE A 226 5.51 6.55 28.81
N THR A 227 5.55 5.31 28.36
CA THR A 227 6.39 4.24 28.98
C THR A 227 7.86 4.57 28.83
N VAL A 228 8.32 4.97 27.66
CA VAL A 228 9.72 5.30 27.40
C VAL A 228 10.16 6.54 28.22
N MET A 229 9.28 7.52 28.38
CA MET A 229 9.60 8.70 29.22
C MET A 229 9.75 8.35 30.70
N LYS A 230 9.08 7.31 31.20
CA LYS A 230 9.22 6.81 32.58
C LYS A 230 10.48 5.96 32.80
N MET A 231 11.14 5.47 31.73
CA MET A 231 12.40 4.71 31.88
C MET A 231 13.51 5.58 32.42
N THR A 232 14.23 5.11 33.43
CA THR A 232 15.37 5.82 34.04
C THR A 232 16.66 5.69 33.22
N SER A 233 16.82 4.59 32.50
CA SER A 233 18.02 4.30 31.69
C SER A 233 18.01 5.03 30.36
N ILE A 234 19.00 5.89 30.12
CA ILE A 234 19.21 6.58 28.83
C ILE A 234 19.42 5.56 27.69
N GLY A 235 20.19 4.48 27.94
CA GLY A 235 20.40 3.42 26.97
C GLY A 235 19.12 2.66 26.60
N GLY A 236 18.25 2.42 27.59
CA GLY A 236 16.92 1.82 27.38
C GLY A 236 16.02 2.69 26.50
N ARG A 237 15.95 3.99 26.78
CA ARG A 237 15.19 4.96 25.96
C ARG A 237 15.69 4.97 24.51
N SER A 238 16.99 5.10 24.31
CA SER A 238 17.59 5.13 22.97
C SER A 238 17.30 3.86 22.17
N LYS A 239 17.37 2.69 22.83
CA LYS A 239 17.06 1.41 22.21
C LYS A 239 15.58 1.30 21.81
N ALA A 240 14.65 1.73 22.68
CA ALA A 240 13.23 1.72 22.41
C ALA A 240 12.87 2.63 21.22
N PHE A 241 13.38 3.89 21.21
CA PHE A 241 13.19 4.80 20.08
C PHE A 241 13.77 4.25 18.77
N SER A 242 14.98 3.69 18.80
CA SER A 242 15.61 3.10 17.62
C SER A 242 14.78 1.95 17.04
N THR A 243 14.16 1.14 17.90
CA THR A 243 13.32 0.00 17.50
C THR A 243 12.02 0.47 16.83
N CYS A 244 11.44 1.57 17.32
CA CYS A 244 10.20 2.12 16.78
C CYS A 244 10.39 3.00 15.53
N ALA A 245 11.59 3.57 15.36
CA ALA A 245 11.83 4.60 14.36
C ALA A 245 11.61 4.14 12.91
N SER A 246 11.97 2.90 12.57
CA SER A 246 11.70 2.36 11.22
C SER A 246 10.22 2.26 10.93
N HIS A 247 9.45 1.74 11.89
CA HIS A 247 8.02 1.59 11.76
C HIS A 247 7.31 2.94 11.71
N LEU A 248 7.70 3.89 12.58
CA LEU A 248 7.17 5.26 12.52
C LEU A 248 7.45 5.94 11.17
N THR A 249 8.63 5.73 10.61
CA THR A 249 8.97 6.28 9.28
C THR A 249 8.03 5.72 8.20
N ALA A 250 7.80 4.41 8.18
CA ALA A 250 6.87 3.78 7.24
C ALA A 250 5.44 4.31 7.41
N ILE A 251 4.95 4.40 8.65
CA ILE A 251 3.61 4.94 8.97
C ILE A 251 3.47 6.40 8.50
N ILE A 252 4.44 7.26 8.80
CA ILE A 252 4.38 8.68 8.42
C ILE A 252 4.35 8.84 6.90
N ILE A 253 5.17 8.07 6.18
CA ILE A 253 5.20 8.12 4.72
C ILE A 253 3.87 7.62 4.14
N PHE A 254 3.37 6.48 4.61
CA PHE A 254 2.15 5.85 4.11
C PHE A 254 0.91 6.72 4.40
N HIS A 255 0.57 6.92 5.67
CA HIS A 255 -0.62 7.70 6.06
C HIS A 255 -0.51 9.17 5.68
N GLY A 256 0.69 9.75 5.76
CA GLY A 256 0.92 11.14 5.33
C GLY A 256 0.65 11.35 3.84
N THR A 257 1.00 10.39 2.99
CA THR A 257 0.71 10.46 1.54
C THR A 257 -0.78 10.32 1.27
N ILE A 258 -1.47 9.40 1.97
CA ILE A 258 -2.92 9.23 1.84
C ILE A 258 -3.66 10.48 2.32
N LEU A 259 -3.31 11.03 3.48
CA LEU A 259 -3.92 12.26 4.00
C LEU A 259 -3.66 13.46 3.07
N PHE A 260 -2.47 13.54 2.47
CA PHE A 260 -2.18 14.55 1.45
C PHE A 260 -3.14 14.46 0.27
N LEU A 261 -3.41 13.26 -0.25
CA LEU A 261 -4.37 13.04 -1.33
C LEU A 261 -5.79 13.50 -0.98
N TYR A 262 -6.22 13.34 0.28
CA TYR A 262 -7.51 13.86 0.74
C TYR A 262 -7.56 15.39 0.83
N CYS A 263 -6.42 16.04 1.10
CA CYS A 263 -6.33 17.50 1.21
C CYS A 263 -6.22 18.21 -0.13
N VAL A 264 -5.82 17.52 -1.20
CA VAL A 264 -5.67 18.12 -2.53
C VAL A 264 -7.05 18.39 -3.13
N PRO A 265 -7.40 19.67 -3.42
CA PRO A 265 -8.69 19.97 -4.03
C PRO A 265 -8.78 19.39 -5.45
N ASN A 266 -9.95 18.85 -5.78
CA ASN A 266 -10.20 18.27 -7.11
C ASN A 266 -10.41 19.38 -8.18
N THR A 267 -9.32 20.03 -8.57
CA THR A 267 -9.28 21.08 -9.58
C THR A 267 -8.42 20.66 -10.77
N LYS A 268 -8.65 21.25 -11.93
CA LYS A 268 -7.82 20.98 -13.12
C LYS A 268 -6.33 21.24 -12.88
N ASN A 269 -5.98 22.18 -12.01
CA ASN A 269 -4.60 22.54 -11.70
C ASN A 269 -3.91 21.55 -10.74
N SER A 270 -4.67 20.69 -10.05
CA SER A 270 -4.12 19.73 -9.07
C SER A 270 -3.90 18.32 -9.65
N TRP A 271 -4.25 18.06 -10.91
CA TRP A 271 -4.06 16.75 -11.55
C TRP A 271 -2.62 16.24 -11.49
N LEU A 272 -1.65 17.13 -11.70
CA LEU A 272 -0.24 16.75 -11.60
C LEU A 272 0.14 16.35 -10.17
N MET A 273 -0.35 17.08 -9.16
CA MET A 273 -0.10 16.75 -7.75
C MET A 273 -0.72 15.41 -7.38
N VAL A 274 -1.94 15.13 -7.84
CA VAL A 274 -2.60 13.83 -7.64
C VAL A 274 -1.79 12.72 -8.31
N LYS A 275 -1.38 12.87 -9.57
CA LYS A 275 -0.53 11.88 -10.25
C LYS A 275 0.78 11.62 -9.52
N VAL A 276 1.47 12.68 -9.08
CA VAL A 276 2.74 12.54 -8.33
C VAL A 276 2.51 11.84 -6.99
N ALA A 277 1.47 12.20 -6.25
CA ALA A 277 1.13 11.52 -5.00
C ALA A 277 0.73 10.06 -5.25
N SER A 278 -0.03 9.77 -6.32
CA SER A 278 -0.36 8.40 -6.73
C SER A 278 0.90 7.58 -7.03
N VAL A 279 1.89 8.14 -7.74
CA VAL A 279 3.19 7.49 -7.94
C VAL A 279 3.88 7.20 -6.60
N PHE A 280 3.80 8.15 -5.67
CA PHE A 280 4.46 8.00 -4.38
C PHE A 280 3.93 6.79 -3.61
N TYR A 281 2.61 6.65 -3.47
CA TYR A 281 2.05 5.53 -2.71
C TYR A 281 2.02 4.21 -3.49
N THR A 282 1.93 4.26 -4.85
CA THR A 282 1.86 3.02 -5.64
C THR A 282 3.21 2.40 -5.96
N VAL A 283 4.26 3.23 -6.11
CA VAL A 283 5.56 2.80 -6.61
C VAL A 283 6.67 2.96 -5.57
N PHE A 284 6.72 4.12 -4.88
CA PHE A 284 7.81 4.39 -3.93
C PHE A 284 7.61 3.70 -2.58
N ILE A 285 6.40 3.68 -2.01
CA ILE A 285 6.18 3.09 -0.68
C ILE A 285 6.52 1.60 -0.65
N PRO A 286 6.06 0.75 -1.59
CA PRO A 286 6.43 -0.67 -1.64
C PRO A 286 7.94 -0.92 -1.78
N MET A 287 8.68 0.01 -2.40
CA MET A 287 10.14 -0.05 -2.47
C MET A 287 10.79 0.37 -1.14
N LEU A 288 10.24 1.39 -0.48
CA LEU A 288 10.85 1.95 0.73
C LEU A 288 10.69 1.01 1.94
N ASN A 289 9.58 0.28 2.05
CA ASN A 289 9.31 -0.60 3.17
C ASN A 289 10.45 -1.61 3.42
N PRO A 290 10.86 -2.47 2.47
CA PRO A 290 11.98 -3.41 2.70
C PRO A 290 13.30 -2.68 2.98
N LEU A 291 13.54 -1.50 2.40
CA LEU A 291 14.76 -0.71 2.65
C LEU A 291 14.78 -0.16 4.07
N ILE A 292 13.69 0.45 4.54
CA ILE A 292 13.57 1.02 5.90
C ILE A 292 13.79 -0.08 6.95
N TYR A 293 13.17 -1.24 6.76
CA TYR A 293 13.28 -2.33 7.72
C TYR A 293 14.61 -3.07 7.63
N SER A 294 15.19 -3.28 6.43
CA SER A 294 16.47 -3.96 6.28
C SER A 294 17.65 -3.09 6.72
N LEU A 295 17.65 -1.79 6.35
CA LEU A 295 18.78 -0.90 6.63
C LEU A 295 18.95 -0.58 8.13
N ARG A 296 17.88 -0.59 8.91
CA ARG A 296 17.96 -0.30 10.36
C ARG A 296 18.03 -1.55 11.23
N ASN A 297 17.60 -2.71 10.73
CA ASN A 297 17.52 -3.92 11.52
C ASN A 297 18.84 -4.73 11.48
N LYS A 298 19.50 -4.81 12.63
CA LYS A 298 20.78 -5.55 12.76
C LYS A 298 20.62 -7.05 12.50
N ASP A 299 19.53 -7.67 12.98
CA ASP A 299 19.27 -9.11 12.83
C ASP A 299 19.07 -9.48 11.36
N VAL A 300 18.32 -8.67 10.61
CA VAL A 300 18.12 -8.85 9.16
C VAL A 300 19.44 -8.73 8.41
N LYS A 301 20.24 -7.69 8.71
CA LYS A 301 21.56 -7.50 8.08
C LYS A 301 22.52 -8.66 8.36
N GLU A 302 22.57 -9.12 9.60
CA GLU A 302 23.45 -10.23 9.98
C GLU A 302 23.04 -11.53 9.29
N THR A 303 21.73 -11.81 9.25
CA THR A 303 21.19 -13.00 8.55
C THR A 303 21.47 -12.92 7.06
N ALA A 304 21.25 -11.77 6.42
CA ALA A 304 21.54 -11.57 5.01
C ALA A 304 23.03 -11.80 4.69
N ARG A 305 23.94 -11.26 5.52
CA ARG A 305 25.39 -11.48 5.35
C ARG A 305 25.77 -12.95 5.47
N LYS A 306 25.21 -13.67 6.45
CA LYS A 306 25.45 -15.12 6.62
C LYS A 306 24.99 -15.91 5.40
N LEU A 307 23.81 -15.59 4.84
CA LEU A 307 23.29 -16.26 3.64
C LEU A 307 24.17 -16.01 2.41
N ILE A 308 24.66 -14.78 2.23
CA ILE A 308 25.57 -14.45 1.13
C ILE A 308 26.91 -15.18 1.30
N SER A 309 27.46 -15.24 2.52
CA SER A 309 28.74 -15.91 2.79
C SER A 309 28.68 -17.45 2.75
N LEU A 310 27.48 -18.04 2.81
CA LEU A 310 27.29 -19.50 2.66
C LEU A 310 27.13 -19.92 1.18
N ASN A 311 26.82 -18.97 0.28
CA ASN A 311 26.64 -19.22 -1.15
C ASN A 311 27.83 -18.74 -2.00
N LEU A 312 28.90 -18.21 -1.38
CA LEU A 312 30.22 -17.93 -1.93
C LEU A 312 31.25 -18.93 -1.40
#